data_7fdcf6d085360ffe91e390d970a9eb1b
#
_entry.id   7fdcf6d085360ffe91e390d970a9eb1b
#
_cell.length_a   1.000
_cell.length_b   1.000
_cell.length_c   1.000
_cell.angle_alpha   90.00
_cell.angle_beta   90.00
_cell.angle_gamma   90.00
#
_symmetry.space_group_name_H-M   'P 1'
#
loop_
_entity.id
_entity.type
_entity.pdbx_description
1 polymer ?
#
loop_
_entity_poly.entity_id
_entity_poly.type
_entity_poly.pdbx_seq_one_letter_code
_entity_poly.pdbx_strand_id
1 'polypeptide(L)'
;IQTDAAINPGNSGGALVNTKGELIGINAMLYSQTGSFSGYGFAIPTSIMNKVVDDLKKYGTVQRAVIGIQGQDVKNYVDAQKEQGKEIDLGTMEGIYVAKIVEESSAEEAGLKVGDVITAIDGKEMNKMADLQEYLAKKRPGDKVAVSYLRDKKKASKTLPLKNEQGNTQVVKKADLDVLGGNFRTVTDSQKKQLNISYGLEVLKVNSGKFKDAG
;
A
#
# COMPACT_ATOMS: atom_id res chain seq x y z
N ILE A 1 -5.70 -9.26 -11.28
CA ILE A 1 -5.68 -10.02 -12.55
C ILE A 1 -6.39 -9.19 -13.60
N GLN A 2 -5.75 -8.95 -14.73
CA GLN A 2 -6.41 -8.43 -15.93
C GLN A 2 -6.88 -9.62 -16.77
N THR A 3 -8.09 -9.54 -17.33
CA THR A 3 -8.67 -10.58 -18.15
C THR A 3 -9.48 -9.98 -19.29
N ASP A 4 -9.59 -10.70 -20.37
CA ASP A 4 -10.47 -10.44 -21.52
C ASP A 4 -11.85 -11.14 -21.37
N ALA A 5 -12.03 -11.93 -20.31
CA ALA A 5 -13.35 -12.46 -19.95
C ALA A 5 -14.35 -11.33 -19.74
N ALA A 6 -15.51 -11.44 -20.38
CA ALA A 6 -16.52 -10.37 -20.38
C ALA A 6 -17.06 -10.09 -18.96
N ILE A 7 -16.59 -9.01 -18.34
CA ILE A 7 -17.10 -8.50 -17.07
C ILE A 7 -18.08 -7.37 -17.38
N ASN A 8 -19.34 -7.53 -16.96
CA ASN A 8 -20.40 -6.55 -17.14
C ASN A 8 -21.07 -6.24 -15.79
N PRO A 9 -21.87 -5.17 -15.68
CA PRO A 9 -22.70 -4.95 -14.51
C PRO A 9 -23.53 -6.20 -14.16
N GLY A 10 -23.41 -6.66 -12.91
CA GLY A 10 -23.99 -7.91 -12.41
C GLY A 10 -22.97 -9.03 -12.18
N ASN A 11 -21.81 -9.01 -12.85
CA ASN A 11 -20.74 -10.02 -12.62
C ASN A 11 -19.78 -9.65 -11.46
N SER A 12 -19.83 -8.42 -10.95
CA SER A 12 -18.99 -7.97 -9.83
C SER A 12 -19.27 -8.81 -8.58
N GLY A 13 -18.20 -9.27 -7.92
CA GLY A 13 -18.30 -10.23 -6.81
C GLY A 13 -18.38 -11.69 -7.25
N GLY A 14 -18.59 -11.97 -8.55
CA GLY A 14 -18.59 -13.31 -9.12
C GLY A 14 -17.18 -13.91 -9.22
N ALA A 15 -17.13 -15.24 -9.32
CA ALA A 15 -15.88 -15.98 -9.43
C ALA A 15 -15.23 -15.82 -10.82
N LEU A 16 -13.91 -15.59 -10.83
CA LEU A 16 -13.07 -15.84 -11.99
C LEU A 16 -12.39 -17.20 -11.80
N VAL A 17 -12.67 -18.13 -12.71
CA VAL A 17 -12.14 -19.48 -12.66
C VAL A 17 -11.24 -19.78 -13.86
N ASN A 18 -10.29 -20.70 -13.69
CA ASN A 18 -9.49 -21.20 -14.80
C ASN A 18 -10.22 -22.35 -15.53
N THR A 19 -9.59 -22.91 -16.56
CA THR A 19 -10.14 -24.03 -17.35
C THR A 19 -10.34 -25.34 -16.58
N LYS A 20 -9.75 -25.45 -15.36
CA LYS A 20 -9.95 -26.59 -14.46
C LYS A 20 -11.06 -26.35 -13.45
N GLY A 21 -11.76 -25.20 -13.50
CA GLY A 21 -12.77 -24.80 -12.52
C GLY A 21 -12.21 -24.27 -11.19
N GLU A 22 -10.92 -24.03 -11.09
CA GLU A 22 -10.29 -23.50 -9.87
C GLU A 22 -10.51 -21.99 -9.78
N LEU A 23 -10.90 -21.51 -8.60
CA LEU A 23 -11.06 -20.08 -8.33
C LEU A 23 -9.71 -19.38 -8.34
N ILE A 24 -9.50 -18.45 -9.26
CA ILE A 24 -8.28 -17.65 -9.40
C ILE A 24 -8.46 -16.20 -8.98
N GLY A 25 -9.68 -15.70 -8.94
CA GLY A 25 -9.98 -14.34 -8.52
C GLY A 25 -11.46 -14.06 -8.35
N ILE A 26 -11.75 -12.86 -7.87
CA ILE A 26 -13.11 -12.31 -7.75
C ILE A 26 -13.23 -11.10 -8.66
N ASN A 27 -14.23 -11.10 -9.52
CA ASN A 27 -14.48 -9.99 -10.45
C ASN A 27 -14.75 -8.70 -9.66
N ALA A 28 -14.01 -7.64 -9.95
CA ALA A 28 -14.07 -6.40 -9.19
C ALA A 28 -14.63 -5.23 -10.02
N MET A 29 -14.07 -5.00 -11.20
CA MET A 29 -14.45 -3.88 -12.05
C MET A 29 -14.09 -4.12 -13.51
N LEU A 30 -14.74 -3.36 -14.39
CA LEU A 30 -14.34 -3.20 -15.79
C LEU A 30 -13.72 -1.80 -15.96
N TYR A 31 -12.77 -1.69 -16.87
CA TYR A 31 -12.34 -0.39 -17.38
C TYR A 31 -13.16 -0.11 -18.65
N SER A 32 -14.01 0.91 -18.60
CA SER A 32 -14.85 1.28 -19.73
C SER A 32 -15.20 2.76 -19.67
N GLN A 33 -15.12 3.42 -20.82
CA GLN A 33 -15.58 4.80 -20.98
C GLN A 33 -17.11 4.88 -21.20
N THR A 34 -17.73 3.79 -21.60
CA THR A 34 -19.15 3.72 -21.96
C THR A 34 -20.01 2.94 -20.96
N GLY A 35 -19.38 2.35 -19.93
CA GLY A 35 -20.06 1.46 -18.98
C GLY A 35 -20.22 0.01 -19.47
N SER A 36 -19.85 -0.29 -20.73
CA SER A 36 -19.88 -1.64 -21.30
C SER A 36 -18.48 -2.23 -21.38
N PHE A 37 -18.36 -3.55 -21.38
CA PHE A 37 -17.09 -4.24 -21.52
C PHE A 37 -16.36 -3.84 -22.81
N SER A 38 -15.13 -3.37 -22.67
CA SER A 38 -14.25 -2.91 -23.77
C SER A 38 -12.99 -3.76 -23.93
N GLY A 39 -13.03 -5.03 -23.48
CA GLY A 39 -11.90 -5.95 -23.57
C GLY A 39 -10.99 -5.98 -22.34
N TYR A 40 -11.24 -5.18 -21.31
CA TYR A 40 -10.43 -5.12 -20.11
C TYR A 40 -11.28 -5.28 -18.85
N GLY A 41 -11.24 -6.47 -18.26
CA GLY A 41 -11.80 -6.77 -16.96
C GLY A 41 -10.71 -6.91 -15.89
N PHE A 42 -11.05 -6.64 -14.63
CA PHE A 42 -10.14 -6.77 -13.51
C PHE A 42 -10.75 -7.60 -12.40
N ALA A 43 -9.95 -8.54 -11.90
CA ALA A 43 -10.32 -9.40 -10.78
C ALA A 43 -9.27 -9.33 -9.66
N ILE A 44 -9.73 -9.40 -8.42
CA ILE A 44 -8.88 -9.49 -7.23
C ILE A 44 -8.33 -10.91 -7.15
N PRO A 45 -7.02 -11.12 -7.11
CA PRO A 45 -6.42 -12.46 -6.98
C PRO A 45 -6.84 -13.16 -5.68
N THR A 46 -7.01 -14.48 -5.72
CA THR A 46 -7.35 -15.29 -4.55
C THR A 46 -6.35 -15.13 -3.40
N SER A 47 -5.07 -14.90 -3.71
CA SER A 47 -4.04 -14.66 -2.69
C SER A 47 -4.28 -13.41 -1.84
N ILE A 48 -4.84 -12.34 -2.45
CA ILE A 48 -5.25 -11.13 -1.73
C ILE A 48 -6.61 -11.36 -1.07
N MET A 49 -7.56 -11.95 -1.79
CA MET A 49 -8.90 -12.25 -1.29
C MET A 49 -8.85 -13.06 0.00
N ASN A 50 -8.10 -14.16 0.04
CA ASN A 50 -8.00 -15.02 1.23
C ASN A 50 -7.53 -14.23 2.45
N LYS A 51 -6.48 -13.41 2.30
CA LYS A 51 -6.00 -12.56 3.40
C LYS A 51 -7.07 -11.57 3.87
N VAL A 52 -7.79 -10.94 2.96
CA VAL A 52 -8.86 -9.98 3.29
C VAL A 52 -10.01 -10.67 4.02
N VAL A 53 -10.44 -11.85 3.54
CA VAL A 53 -11.51 -12.64 4.17
C VAL A 53 -11.10 -13.08 5.57
N ASP A 54 -9.88 -13.57 5.74
CA ASP A 54 -9.34 -13.97 7.05
C ASP A 54 -9.29 -12.78 8.02
N ASP A 55 -8.85 -11.62 7.57
CA ASP A 55 -8.84 -10.41 8.37
C ASP A 55 -10.25 -9.98 8.80
N LEU A 56 -11.20 -9.98 7.86
CA LEU A 56 -12.60 -9.64 8.16
C LEU A 56 -13.23 -10.61 9.16
N LYS A 57 -12.98 -11.92 9.01
CA LYS A 57 -13.47 -12.93 9.96
C LYS A 57 -12.86 -12.77 11.36
N LYS A 58 -11.56 -12.48 11.42
CA LYS A 58 -10.81 -12.48 12.69
C LYS A 58 -10.88 -11.14 13.42
N TYR A 59 -10.85 -10.03 12.69
CA TYR A 59 -10.71 -8.69 13.24
C TYR A 59 -11.90 -7.78 12.94
N GLY A 60 -12.78 -8.18 12.02
CA GLY A 60 -13.90 -7.36 11.54
C GLY A 60 -13.47 -6.23 10.60
N THR A 61 -12.17 -6.07 10.35
CA THR A 61 -11.59 -5.07 9.45
C THR A 61 -10.32 -5.58 8.79
N VAL A 62 -10.02 -5.07 7.59
CA VAL A 62 -8.82 -5.46 6.84
C VAL A 62 -7.57 -4.85 7.46
N GLN A 63 -6.57 -5.67 7.73
CA GLN A 63 -5.27 -5.22 8.23
C GLN A 63 -4.41 -4.73 7.06
N ARG A 64 -4.07 -3.46 7.04
CA ARG A 64 -3.22 -2.85 6.02
C ARG A 64 -1.83 -2.62 6.56
N ALA A 65 -0.85 -3.25 5.94
CA ALA A 65 0.56 -3.07 6.28
C ALA A 65 1.20 -2.05 5.33
N VAL A 66 1.99 -1.15 5.88
CA VAL A 66 2.69 -0.10 5.14
C VAL A 66 4.17 -0.05 5.53
N ILE A 67 5.00 0.36 4.57
CA ILE A 67 6.43 0.65 4.82
C ILE A 67 6.61 2.10 5.26
N GLY A 68 5.77 3.01 4.77
CA GLY A 68 5.83 4.44 5.07
C GLY A 68 6.72 5.21 4.11
N ILE A 69 6.58 4.95 2.82
CA ILE A 69 7.21 5.73 1.75
C ILE A 69 6.16 6.30 0.80
N GLN A 70 6.48 7.41 0.15
CA GLN A 70 5.88 7.81 -1.12
C GLN A 70 6.92 7.55 -2.20
N GLY A 71 6.56 6.81 -3.21
CA GLY A 71 7.47 6.41 -4.28
C GLY A 71 6.81 6.44 -5.64
N GLN A 72 7.62 6.23 -6.65
CA GLN A 72 7.17 6.07 -8.04
C GLN A 72 8.10 5.10 -8.76
N ASP A 73 7.65 4.58 -9.89
CA ASP A 73 8.47 3.72 -10.73
C ASP A 73 9.72 4.49 -11.18
N VAL A 74 10.90 3.86 -11.09
CA VAL A 74 12.17 4.47 -11.49
C VAL A 74 12.10 5.01 -12.90
N LYS A 75 11.54 4.23 -13.83
CA LYS A 75 11.38 4.65 -15.22
C LYS A 75 10.62 5.98 -15.33
N ASN A 76 9.48 6.09 -14.67
CA ASN A 76 8.66 7.30 -14.71
C ASN A 76 9.39 8.51 -14.12
N TYR A 77 10.17 8.29 -13.04
CA TYR A 77 10.99 9.34 -12.45
C TYR A 77 12.08 9.83 -13.40
N VAL A 78 12.84 8.88 -14.00
CA VAL A 78 13.93 9.21 -14.93
C VAL A 78 13.39 9.92 -16.18
N ASP A 79 12.29 9.42 -16.77
CA ASP A 79 11.66 10.02 -17.95
C ASP A 79 11.19 11.47 -17.64
N ALA A 80 10.54 11.69 -16.50
CA ALA A 80 10.11 13.03 -16.08
C ALA A 80 11.29 13.99 -15.83
N GLN A 81 12.43 13.50 -15.31
CA GLN A 81 13.62 14.34 -15.15
C GLN A 81 14.28 14.68 -16.49
N LYS A 82 14.29 13.72 -17.42
CA LYS A 82 14.80 13.94 -18.77
C LYS A 82 14.01 15.00 -19.55
N GLU A 83 12.68 15.01 -19.41
CA GLU A 83 11.80 16.05 -19.97
C GLU A 83 12.14 17.44 -19.42
N GLN A 84 12.68 17.52 -18.20
CA GLN A 84 13.16 18.76 -17.58
C GLN A 84 14.63 19.08 -17.93
N GLY A 85 15.26 18.34 -18.86
CA GLY A 85 16.64 18.52 -19.28
C GLY A 85 17.67 18.01 -18.28
N LYS A 86 17.29 17.16 -17.33
CA LYS A 86 18.20 16.56 -16.35
C LYS A 86 18.46 15.10 -16.70
N GLU A 87 19.72 14.72 -16.83
CA GLU A 87 20.13 13.34 -16.92
C GLU A 87 20.39 12.78 -15.53
N ILE A 88 19.62 11.75 -15.17
CA ILE A 88 19.73 11.06 -13.87
C ILE A 88 19.99 9.60 -14.12
N ASP A 89 21.05 9.08 -13.50
CA ASP A 89 21.40 7.66 -13.49
C ASP A 89 21.31 7.11 -12.05
N LEU A 90 20.29 6.31 -11.80
CA LEU A 90 20.04 5.64 -10.51
C LEU A 90 20.68 4.24 -10.42
N GLY A 91 21.41 3.81 -11.48
CA GLY A 91 22.02 2.48 -11.56
C GLY A 91 21.04 1.37 -11.95
N THR A 92 19.79 1.71 -12.25
CA THR A 92 18.76 0.80 -12.75
C THR A 92 17.64 1.58 -13.41
N MET A 93 16.90 0.94 -14.32
CA MET A 93 15.65 1.47 -14.90
C MET A 93 14.40 0.82 -14.31
N GLU A 94 14.58 -0.16 -13.42
CA GLU A 94 13.52 -0.87 -12.71
C GLU A 94 13.64 -0.59 -11.21
N GLY A 95 12.52 -0.72 -10.50
CA GLY A 95 12.47 -0.47 -9.07
C GLY A 95 11.58 0.72 -8.69
N ILE A 96 11.58 1.04 -7.41
CA ILE A 96 10.75 2.08 -6.83
C ILE A 96 11.65 3.16 -6.25
N TYR A 97 11.65 4.33 -6.88
CA TYR A 97 12.31 5.52 -6.36
C TYR A 97 11.57 6.05 -5.14
N VAL A 98 12.28 6.23 -4.02
CA VAL A 98 11.74 6.79 -2.79
C VAL A 98 11.75 8.32 -2.89
N ALA A 99 10.57 8.90 -3.10
CA ALA A 99 10.41 10.36 -3.23
C ALA A 99 10.19 11.05 -1.88
N LYS A 100 9.61 10.34 -0.89
CA LYS A 100 9.39 10.85 0.46
C LYS A 100 9.37 9.69 1.46
N ILE A 101 9.88 9.95 2.65
CA ILE A 101 9.74 9.09 3.83
C ILE A 101 8.66 9.70 4.72
N VAL A 102 7.77 8.84 5.23
CA VAL A 102 6.75 9.23 6.20
C VAL A 102 7.38 9.21 7.58
N GLU A 103 7.15 10.26 8.36
CA GLU A 103 7.65 10.38 9.74
C GLU A 103 7.12 9.23 10.62
N GLU A 104 7.95 8.75 11.55
CA GLU A 104 7.66 7.64 12.47
C GLU A 104 7.30 6.32 11.79
N SER A 105 7.63 6.20 10.50
CA SER A 105 7.38 5.00 9.71
C SER A 105 8.46 3.94 9.88
N SER A 106 8.16 2.72 9.44
CA SER A 106 9.14 1.63 9.37
C SER A 106 10.32 1.96 8.46
N ALA A 107 10.07 2.70 7.37
CA ALA A 107 11.12 3.13 6.45
C ALA A 107 12.10 4.10 7.12
N GLU A 108 11.59 5.08 7.87
CA GLU A 108 12.43 6.03 8.61
C GLU A 108 13.26 5.34 9.70
N GLU A 109 12.63 4.52 10.54
CA GLU A 109 13.29 3.76 11.60
C GLU A 109 14.38 2.83 11.08
N ALA A 110 14.17 2.23 9.89
CA ALA A 110 15.17 1.41 9.23
C ALA A 110 16.29 2.23 8.56
N GLY A 111 16.16 3.55 8.50
CA GLY A 111 17.12 4.46 7.89
C GLY A 111 17.11 4.44 6.36
N LEU A 112 15.95 4.13 5.75
CA LEU A 112 15.72 4.43 4.33
C LEU A 112 15.71 5.94 4.13
N LYS A 113 16.09 6.40 2.94
CA LYS A 113 16.20 7.83 2.62
C LYS A 113 15.54 8.14 1.29
N VAL A 114 15.17 9.39 1.13
CA VAL A 114 14.80 9.93 -0.18
C VAL A 114 15.99 9.74 -1.14
N GLY A 115 15.70 9.27 -2.34
CA GLY A 115 16.71 8.91 -3.33
C GLY A 115 17.11 7.43 -3.35
N ASP A 116 16.74 6.64 -2.33
CA ASP A 116 16.89 5.19 -2.41
C ASP A 116 16.01 4.62 -3.52
N VAL A 117 16.47 3.54 -4.13
CA VAL A 117 15.67 2.76 -5.09
C VAL A 117 15.43 1.36 -4.54
N ILE A 118 14.20 1.07 -4.15
CA ILE A 118 13.83 -0.29 -3.69
C ILE A 118 13.79 -1.21 -4.90
N THR A 119 14.56 -2.30 -4.83
CA THR A 119 14.71 -3.29 -5.91
C THR A 119 14.12 -4.64 -5.60
N ALA A 120 14.01 -5.02 -4.30
CA ALA A 120 13.38 -6.27 -3.90
C ALA A 120 12.86 -6.20 -2.46
N ILE A 121 11.86 -7.05 -2.15
CA ILE A 121 11.39 -7.31 -0.78
C ILE A 121 11.32 -8.81 -0.56
N ASP A 122 11.96 -9.30 0.51
CA ASP A 122 12.12 -10.72 0.82
C ASP A 122 12.62 -11.53 -0.40
N GLY A 123 13.53 -10.96 -1.18
CA GLY A 123 14.09 -11.56 -2.40
C GLY A 123 13.19 -11.50 -3.62
N LYS A 124 11.94 -11.03 -3.50
CA LYS A 124 11.06 -10.82 -4.65
C LYS A 124 11.35 -9.46 -5.28
N GLU A 125 11.63 -9.43 -6.57
CA GLU A 125 11.88 -8.20 -7.33
C GLU A 125 10.67 -7.26 -7.30
N MET A 126 10.97 -5.97 -7.15
CA MET A 126 10.01 -4.87 -7.17
C MET A 126 10.36 -3.94 -8.33
N ASN A 127 9.77 -4.19 -9.50
CA ASN A 127 10.08 -3.44 -10.72
C ASN A 127 9.27 -2.15 -10.83
N LYS A 128 8.11 -2.10 -10.16
CA LYS A 128 7.18 -0.96 -10.16
C LYS A 128 6.38 -0.88 -8.86
N MET A 129 5.75 0.27 -8.61
CA MET A 129 4.91 0.50 -7.44
C MET A 129 3.79 -0.53 -7.27
N ALA A 130 3.23 -1.02 -8.37
CA ALA A 130 2.19 -2.04 -8.32
C ALA A 130 2.68 -3.36 -7.68
N ASP A 131 3.94 -3.75 -7.90
CA ASP A 131 4.52 -4.96 -7.31
C ASP A 131 4.64 -4.82 -5.78
N LEU A 132 5.07 -3.64 -5.31
CA LEU A 132 5.13 -3.31 -3.89
C LEU A 132 3.74 -3.33 -3.25
N GLN A 133 2.76 -2.69 -3.89
CA GLN A 133 1.39 -2.63 -3.40
C GLN A 133 0.77 -4.02 -3.32
N GLU A 134 0.94 -4.85 -4.36
CA GLU A 134 0.47 -6.25 -4.35
C GLU A 134 1.15 -7.06 -3.25
N TYR A 135 2.46 -6.86 -3.05
CA TYR A 135 3.20 -7.56 -2.02
C TYR A 135 2.70 -7.20 -0.62
N LEU A 136 2.57 -5.90 -0.33
CA LEU A 136 2.11 -5.40 0.96
C LEU A 136 0.64 -5.74 1.23
N ALA A 137 -0.21 -5.84 0.19
CA ALA A 137 -1.60 -6.24 0.34
C ALA A 137 -1.78 -7.65 0.96
N LYS A 138 -0.74 -8.50 0.89
CA LYS A 138 -0.72 -9.85 1.48
C LYS A 138 -0.14 -9.89 2.89
N LYS A 139 0.38 -8.77 3.39
CA LYS A 139 1.05 -8.65 4.68
C LYS A 139 0.15 -8.02 5.75
N ARG A 140 0.57 -8.16 7.00
CA ARG A 140 -0.10 -7.56 8.16
C ARG A 140 0.86 -6.65 8.94
N PRO A 141 0.36 -5.69 9.70
CA PRO A 141 1.17 -4.96 10.67
C PRO A 141 1.88 -5.95 11.61
N GLY A 142 3.17 -5.71 11.87
CA GLY A 142 4.03 -6.60 12.66
C GLY A 142 4.83 -7.63 11.84
N ASP A 143 4.43 -7.92 10.59
CA ASP A 143 5.26 -8.75 9.70
C ASP A 143 6.60 -8.06 9.45
N LYS A 144 7.70 -8.82 9.50
CA LYS A 144 9.03 -8.34 9.17
C LYS A 144 9.33 -8.63 7.71
N VAL A 145 9.94 -7.67 7.02
CA VAL A 145 10.35 -7.81 5.62
C VAL A 145 11.78 -7.32 5.44
N ALA A 146 12.53 -8.01 4.57
CA ALA A 146 13.86 -7.61 4.16
C ALA A 146 13.75 -6.76 2.87
N VAL A 147 14.03 -5.47 2.96
CA VAL A 147 14.01 -4.53 1.85
C VAL A 147 15.41 -4.39 1.28
N SER A 148 15.60 -4.78 0.01
CA SER A 148 16.82 -4.55 -0.75
C SER A 148 16.66 -3.28 -1.57
N TYR A 149 17.69 -2.43 -1.58
CA TYR A 149 17.65 -1.15 -2.26
C TYR A 149 19.02 -0.74 -2.78
N LEU A 150 19.04 0.21 -3.72
CA LEU A 150 20.23 0.92 -4.14
C LEU A 150 20.25 2.30 -3.45
N ARG A 151 21.41 2.67 -2.91
CA ARG A 151 21.73 4.02 -2.45
C ARG A 151 23.05 4.42 -3.10
N ASP A 152 23.05 5.51 -3.83
CA ASP A 152 24.20 5.94 -4.63
C ASP A 152 24.75 4.80 -5.51
N LYS A 153 23.84 4.06 -6.15
CA LYS A 153 24.11 2.87 -7.01
C LYS A 153 24.71 1.66 -6.28
N LYS A 154 24.88 1.72 -4.95
CA LYS A 154 25.39 0.62 -4.13
C LYS A 154 24.24 -0.18 -3.53
N LYS A 155 24.34 -1.50 -3.62
CA LYS A 155 23.35 -2.42 -3.03
C LYS A 155 23.41 -2.38 -1.51
N ALA A 156 22.28 -2.29 -0.88
CA ALA A 156 22.10 -2.38 0.57
C ALA A 156 20.79 -3.12 0.88
N SER A 157 20.67 -3.58 2.13
CA SER A 157 19.44 -4.22 2.60
C SER A 157 19.16 -3.85 4.06
N LYS A 158 17.89 -3.77 4.42
CA LYS A 158 17.40 -3.55 5.78
C LYS A 158 16.20 -4.42 6.06
N THR A 159 16.16 -5.01 7.25
CA THR A 159 14.96 -5.68 7.75
C THR A 159 14.17 -4.69 8.60
N LEU A 160 12.88 -4.58 8.35
CA LEU A 160 11.99 -3.68 9.07
C LEU A 160 10.64 -4.35 9.37
N PRO A 161 10.01 -4.03 10.52
CA PRO A 161 8.63 -4.44 10.78
C PRO A 161 7.67 -3.56 10.00
N LEU A 162 6.65 -4.13 9.39
CA LEU A 162 5.59 -3.35 8.77
C LEU A 162 4.68 -2.75 9.84
N LYS A 163 4.24 -1.52 9.65
CA LYS A 163 3.30 -0.82 10.52
C LYS A 163 1.92 -0.72 9.86
N ASN A 164 0.90 -0.40 10.65
CA ASN A 164 -0.41 0.00 10.15
C ASN A 164 -0.41 1.50 9.78
N GLU A 165 -1.53 2.01 9.27
CA GLU A 165 -1.69 3.43 8.92
C GLU A 165 -1.63 4.35 10.14
N GLN A 166 -1.81 3.81 11.36
CA GLN A 166 -1.67 4.52 12.63
C GLN A 166 -0.22 4.58 13.14
N GLY A 167 0.76 4.04 12.38
CA GLY A 167 2.17 4.10 12.70
C GLY A 167 2.64 3.07 13.74
N ASN A 168 1.88 2.02 14.02
CA ASN A 168 2.26 0.95 14.95
C ASN A 168 2.07 -0.45 14.35
N THR A 169 2.57 -1.47 15.04
CA THR A 169 2.55 -2.87 14.59
C THR A 169 1.31 -3.65 15.09
N GLN A 170 0.36 -2.98 15.71
CA GLN A 170 -0.81 -3.63 16.29
C GLN A 170 -1.88 -3.90 15.23
N VAL A 171 -2.65 -4.96 15.44
CA VAL A 171 -3.86 -5.22 14.66
C VAL A 171 -4.99 -4.29 15.08
N VAL A 172 -5.70 -3.75 14.11
CA VAL A 172 -6.86 -2.90 14.33
C VAL A 172 -8.10 -3.77 14.39
N LYS A 173 -8.96 -3.61 15.39
CA LYS A 173 -10.25 -4.31 15.50
C LYS A 173 -11.38 -3.37 15.14
N LYS A 174 -12.43 -3.91 14.50
CA LYS A 174 -13.61 -3.11 14.12
C LYS A 174 -14.26 -2.42 15.31
N ALA A 175 -14.35 -3.09 16.46
CA ALA A 175 -14.91 -2.51 17.69
C ALA A 175 -14.19 -1.23 18.15
N ASP A 176 -12.88 -1.11 17.85
CA ASP A 176 -12.09 0.06 18.22
C ASP A 176 -12.37 1.26 17.27
N LEU A 177 -12.87 0.97 16.04
CA LEU A 177 -13.17 1.97 15.01
C LEU A 177 -14.64 2.45 15.09
N ASP A 178 -15.56 1.54 15.39
CA ASP A 178 -17.02 1.83 15.36
C ASP A 178 -17.48 2.74 16.49
N VAL A 179 -16.81 2.71 17.65
CA VAL A 179 -17.23 3.50 18.82
C VAL A 179 -17.04 5.00 18.61
N LEU A 180 -15.98 5.40 17.95
CA LEU A 180 -15.63 6.81 17.76
C LEU A 180 -15.98 7.31 16.36
N GLY A 181 -16.09 6.44 15.37
CA GLY A 181 -16.40 6.81 13.99
C GLY A 181 -15.28 7.57 13.32
N GLY A 182 -14.00 7.30 13.66
CA GLY A 182 -12.87 7.98 13.06
C GLY A 182 -11.61 7.13 13.00
N ASN A 183 -10.72 7.51 12.09
CA ASN A 183 -9.37 7.00 12.03
C ASN A 183 -8.44 8.00 12.69
N PHE A 184 -7.64 7.53 13.63
CA PHE A 184 -6.76 8.35 14.44
C PHE A 184 -5.32 7.89 14.33
N ARG A 185 -4.39 8.83 14.41
CA ARG A 185 -2.96 8.58 14.54
C ARG A 185 -2.41 9.43 15.68
N THR A 186 -1.43 8.91 16.42
CA THR A 186 -0.67 9.73 17.36
C THR A 186 0.03 10.85 16.60
N VAL A 187 -0.02 12.08 17.09
CA VAL A 187 0.71 13.21 16.50
C VAL A 187 2.21 12.93 16.54
N THR A 188 2.90 13.22 15.45
CA THR A 188 4.35 13.04 15.32
C THR A 188 5.11 14.05 16.20
N ASP A 189 6.37 13.80 16.50
CA ASP A 189 7.19 14.73 17.30
C ASP A 189 7.37 16.08 16.58
N SER A 190 7.40 16.09 15.26
CA SER A 190 7.39 17.31 14.46
C SER A 190 6.09 18.11 14.65
N GLN A 191 4.96 17.44 14.57
CA GLN A 191 3.64 18.06 14.82
C GLN A 191 3.49 18.54 16.26
N LYS A 192 3.98 17.79 17.27
CA LYS A 192 3.99 18.21 18.67
C LYS A 192 4.73 19.52 18.86
N LYS A 193 5.93 19.64 18.26
CA LYS A 193 6.72 20.87 18.30
C LYS A 193 6.02 22.03 17.60
N GLN A 194 5.45 21.80 16.42
CA GLN A 194 4.77 22.82 15.62
C GLN A 194 3.51 23.36 16.32
N LEU A 195 2.73 22.45 16.95
CA LEU A 195 1.49 22.77 17.64
C LEU A 195 1.69 23.13 19.13
N ASN A 196 2.93 23.05 19.62
CA ASN A 196 3.31 23.27 21.03
C ASN A 196 2.49 22.41 22.00
N ILE A 197 2.35 21.11 21.70
CA ILE A 197 1.65 20.12 22.51
C ILE A 197 2.57 18.97 22.89
N SER A 198 2.31 18.34 24.04
CA SER A 198 3.11 17.19 24.50
C SER A 198 2.52 15.83 24.06
N TYR A 199 1.23 15.79 23.76
CA TYR A 199 0.50 14.61 23.29
C TYR A 199 -0.68 15.02 22.42
N GLY A 200 -1.24 14.06 21.66
CA GLY A 200 -2.43 14.31 20.85
C GLY A 200 -2.70 13.17 19.86
N LEU A 201 -3.89 13.20 19.30
CA LEU A 201 -4.30 12.33 18.20
C LEU A 201 -4.68 13.19 17.00
N GLU A 202 -4.11 12.87 15.86
CA GLU A 202 -4.52 13.43 14.59
C GLU A 202 -5.70 12.63 14.06
N VAL A 203 -6.78 13.34 13.67
CA VAL A 203 -7.94 12.74 13.03
C VAL A 203 -7.66 12.64 11.54
N LEU A 204 -7.42 11.42 11.05
CA LEU A 204 -7.14 11.17 9.63
C LEU A 204 -8.42 11.17 8.78
N LYS A 205 -9.53 10.68 9.37
CA LYS A 205 -10.82 10.59 8.69
C LYS A 205 -11.94 10.48 9.71
N VAL A 206 -13.03 11.21 9.50
CA VAL A 206 -14.28 11.10 10.26
C VAL A 206 -15.29 10.31 9.43
N ASN A 207 -15.82 9.25 10.01
CA ASN A 207 -16.89 8.42 9.46
C ASN A 207 -18.17 8.62 10.32
N SER A 208 -19.22 7.86 10.03
CA SER A 208 -20.41 7.84 10.91
C SER A 208 -20.04 7.30 12.29
N GLY A 209 -20.41 8.00 13.36
CA GLY A 209 -20.12 7.66 14.75
C GLY A 209 -20.04 8.90 15.64
N LYS A 210 -19.70 8.72 16.92
CA LYS A 210 -19.74 9.78 17.94
C LYS A 210 -19.02 11.08 17.57
N PHE A 211 -17.92 11.00 16.80
CA PHE A 211 -17.19 12.19 16.34
C PHE A 211 -17.99 13.02 15.35
N LYS A 212 -18.67 12.35 14.40
CA LYS A 212 -19.52 13.05 13.42
C LYS A 212 -20.77 13.64 14.08
N ASP A 213 -21.29 12.95 15.09
CA ASP A 213 -22.50 13.37 15.80
C ASP A 213 -22.21 14.53 16.77
N ALA A 214 -20.95 14.70 17.17
CA ALA A 214 -20.51 15.78 18.05
C ALA A 214 -20.11 17.09 17.30
N GLY A 215 -20.14 17.09 15.95
CA GLY A 215 -19.73 18.23 15.10
C GLY A 215 -18.28 18.17 14.75
#